data_4f2ddf92d40bd162ea9f49c5cfd704ae
#
_entry.id   4f2ddf92d40bd162ea9f49c5cfd704ae
#
_cell.length_a   1.000
_cell.length_b   1.000
_cell.length_c   1.000
_cell.angle_alpha   90.00
_cell.angle_beta   90.00
_cell.angle_gamma   90.00
#
_symmetry.space_group_name_H-M   'P 1'
#
loop_
_entity.id
_entity.type
_entity.pdbx_description
1 polymer ?
#
loop_
_entity_poly.entity_id
_entity_poly.type
_entity_poly.pdbx_seq_one_letter_code
_entity_poly.pdbx_strand_id
1 'polypeptide(L)'
;MSDSGQECAFVVDGLTYRGIEWGNPEGPLIIALHGWLDNALSFSVLAPHLAQFRLVALDLSGQGHSDHRSADATYHIWDDVPQLLGIVEQLDEGSVIVMGHSRGAAIAVLLAAALGDRCSHLVLLDGMLPIPAEETAAPQQFVQAQRDREAARTRRRRHFTDVAGFINARVKLGFSESSARLLAPRALRPHDNGFELTHDPRLNQASAVKLTAGMIAAFYASLSVKTLV
;
A
#
# COMPACT_ATOMS: atom_id res chain seq x y z
N MET A 1 3.66 -0.72 -27.15
CA MET A 1 2.81 -0.15 -26.06
C MET A 1 3.74 0.66 -25.19
N SER A 2 3.35 1.86 -24.73
CA SER A 2 4.24 2.73 -23.96
C SER A 2 4.65 2.08 -22.64
N ASP A 3 5.97 2.06 -22.38
CA ASP A 3 6.58 1.53 -21.13
C ASP A 3 6.11 2.29 -19.86
N SER A 4 5.38 3.39 -20.03
CA SER A 4 5.07 4.36 -18.96
C SER A 4 3.80 4.09 -18.16
N GLY A 5 3.00 3.06 -18.51
CA GLY A 5 1.72 2.82 -17.87
C GLY A 5 0.69 3.96 -18.11
N GLN A 6 -0.55 3.73 -17.70
CA GLN A 6 -1.64 4.70 -17.77
C GLN A 6 -2.12 5.04 -16.36
N GLU A 7 -2.27 6.33 -16.05
CA GLU A 7 -2.87 6.76 -14.77
C GLU A 7 -4.33 6.30 -14.68
N CYS A 8 -4.70 5.75 -13.53
CA CYS A 8 -6.06 5.36 -13.21
C CYS A 8 -6.52 5.96 -11.87
N ALA A 9 -7.83 6.06 -11.70
CA ALA A 9 -8.43 6.57 -10.47
C ALA A 9 -9.77 5.89 -10.19
N PHE A 10 -10.02 5.60 -8.91
CA PHE A 10 -11.25 4.97 -8.41
C PHE A 10 -11.76 5.77 -7.22
N VAL A 11 -13.06 6.05 -7.19
CA VAL A 11 -13.69 6.73 -6.05
C VAL A 11 -14.52 5.71 -5.28
N VAL A 12 -14.17 5.46 -4.02
CA VAL A 12 -14.88 4.54 -3.13
C VAL A 12 -15.02 5.20 -1.75
N ASP A 13 -16.22 5.21 -1.20
CA ASP A 13 -16.55 5.78 0.11
C ASP A 13 -16.02 7.23 0.31
N GLY A 14 -16.04 8.03 -0.77
CA GLY A 14 -15.58 9.41 -0.74
C GLY A 14 -14.05 9.60 -0.74
N LEU A 15 -13.28 8.52 -0.91
CA LEU A 15 -11.82 8.55 -1.11
C LEU A 15 -11.49 8.26 -2.57
N THR A 16 -10.58 9.03 -3.15
CA THR A 16 -10.01 8.77 -4.47
C THR A 16 -8.72 7.96 -4.31
N TYR A 17 -8.73 6.73 -4.78
CA TYR A 17 -7.51 5.94 -4.98
C TYR A 17 -6.98 6.20 -6.38
N ARG A 18 -5.70 6.49 -6.48
CA ARG A 18 -5.00 6.63 -7.75
C ARG A 18 -4.03 5.49 -7.94
N GLY A 19 -3.67 5.25 -9.18
CA GLY A 19 -2.75 4.16 -9.50
C GLY A 19 -2.24 4.26 -10.92
N ILE A 20 -1.56 3.22 -11.32
CA ILE A 20 -1.05 3.08 -12.69
C ILE A 20 -1.45 1.70 -13.19
N GLU A 21 -1.97 1.67 -14.41
CA GLU A 21 -2.35 0.46 -15.12
C GLU A 21 -1.32 0.17 -16.24
N TRP A 22 -0.89 -1.10 -16.33
CA TRP A 22 0.01 -1.61 -17.37
C TRP A 22 -0.53 -2.91 -17.96
N GLY A 23 0.05 -3.28 -19.11
CA GLY A 23 -0.14 -4.58 -19.73
C GLY A 23 -1.36 -4.66 -20.63
N ASN A 24 -2.00 -5.83 -20.69
CA ASN A 24 -3.14 -6.10 -21.56
C ASN A 24 -4.45 -5.79 -20.83
N PRO A 25 -5.24 -4.79 -21.27
CA PRO A 25 -6.52 -4.44 -20.63
C PRO A 25 -7.55 -5.60 -20.62
N GLU A 26 -7.43 -6.55 -21.54
CA GLU A 26 -8.29 -7.74 -21.62
C GLU A 26 -7.66 -8.98 -20.93
N GLY A 27 -6.50 -8.81 -20.31
CA GLY A 27 -5.80 -9.89 -19.59
C GLY A 27 -6.35 -10.10 -18.19
N PRO A 28 -6.00 -11.22 -17.53
CA PRO A 28 -6.37 -11.44 -16.14
C PRO A 28 -5.91 -10.30 -15.25
N LEU A 29 -6.81 -9.79 -14.39
CA LEU A 29 -6.56 -8.65 -13.53
C LEU A 29 -5.61 -9.01 -12.38
N ILE A 30 -4.58 -8.18 -12.19
CA ILE A 30 -3.72 -8.15 -11.01
C ILE A 30 -3.93 -6.80 -10.29
N ILE A 31 -4.39 -6.83 -9.04
CA ILE A 31 -4.33 -5.69 -8.13
C ILE A 31 -3.02 -5.75 -7.35
N ALA A 32 -2.16 -4.73 -7.49
CA ALA A 32 -0.86 -4.67 -6.86
C ALA A 32 -0.78 -3.58 -5.78
N LEU A 33 -0.34 -3.97 -4.57
CA LEU A 33 -0.32 -3.16 -3.36
C LEU A 33 1.12 -2.98 -2.87
N HIS A 34 1.59 -1.73 -2.84
CA HIS A 34 2.98 -1.38 -2.51
C HIS A 34 3.29 -1.42 -1.00
N GLY A 35 4.58 -1.33 -0.67
CA GLY A 35 5.10 -1.28 0.69
C GLY A 35 4.83 0.03 1.43
N TRP A 36 5.21 0.06 2.70
CA TRP A 36 5.04 1.24 3.56
C TRP A 36 5.83 2.43 3.04
N LEU A 37 5.16 3.58 2.87
CA LEU A 37 5.71 4.85 2.35
C LEU A 37 6.31 4.75 0.93
N ASP A 38 5.86 3.77 0.14
CA ASP A 38 6.12 3.65 -1.28
C ASP A 38 4.92 4.18 -2.10
N ASN A 39 4.78 3.75 -3.33
CA ASN A 39 3.68 4.11 -4.23
C ASN A 39 3.58 3.12 -5.41
N ALA A 40 2.62 3.31 -6.31
CA ALA A 40 2.35 2.42 -7.44
C ALA A 40 3.58 2.16 -8.34
N LEU A 41 4.52 3.12 -8.44
CA LEU A 41 5.75 2.96 -9.23
C LEU A 41 6.67 1.84 -8.73
N SER A 42 6.46 1.31 -7.52
CA SER A 42 7.18 0.11 -7.03
C SER A 42 7.08 -1.07 -7.98
N PHE A 43 6.02 -1.14 -8.78
CA PHE A 43 5.78 -2.24 -9.72
C PHE A 43 6.21 -1.94 -11.16
N SER A 44 6.70 -0.73 -11.47
CA SER A 44 7.00 -0.32 -12.84
C SER A 44 8.12 -1.14 -13.50
N VAL A 45 9.07 -1.65 -12.72
CA VAL A 45 10.15 -2.54 -13.23
C VAL A 45 9.62 -3.96 -13.50
N LEU A 46 8.63 -4.39 -12.72
CA LEU A 46 8.00 -5.71 -12.88
C LEU A 46 6.97 -5.71 -14.02
N ALA A 47 6.29 -4.59 -14.26
CA ALA A 47 5.18 -4.48 -15.20
C ALA A 47 5.49 -4.99 -16.63
N PRO A 48 6.66 -4.72 -17.25
CA PRO A 48 6.98 -5.26 -18.56
C PRO A 48 7.03 -6.79 -18.63
N HIS A 49 7.34 -7.44 -17.51
CA HIS A 49 7.37 -8.92 -17.41
C HIS A 49 5.99 -9.55 -17.21
N LEU A 50 4.97 -8.73 -16.95
CA LEU A 50 3.58 -9.11 -16.75
C LEU A 50 2.66 -8.59 -17.88
N ALA A 51 3.20 -8.33 -19.07
CA ALA A 51 2.50 -7.68 -20.17
C ALA A 51 1.23 -8.43 -20.65
N GLN A 52 1.09 -9.73 -20.37
CA GLN A 52 -0.11 -10.52 -20.67
C GLN A 52 -1.26 -10.31 -19.67
N PHE A 53 -0.99 -9.71 -18.50
CA PHE A 53 -1.97 -9.38 -17.48
C PHE A 53 -2.41 -7.93 -17.59
N ARG A 54 -3.55 -7.61 -17.00
CA ARG A 54 -3.97 -6.26 -16.67
C ARG A 54 -3.47 -5.94 -15.27
N LEU A 55 -2.34 -5.24 -15.15
CA LEU A 55 -1.73 -4.90 -13.87
C LEU A 55 -2.19 -3.51 -13.41
N VAL A 56 -2.99 -3.45 -12.36
CA VAL A 56 -3.43 -2.21 -11.71
C VAL A 56 -2.69 -2.08 -10.37
N ALA A 57 -1.66 -1.24 -10.34
CA ALA A 57 -0.95 -0.91 -9.11
C ALA A 57 -1.53 0.36 -8.49
N LEU A 58 -2.00 0.24 -7.26
CA LEU A 58 -2.66 1.33 -6.54
C LEU A 58 -1.68 2.04 -5.59
N ASP A 59 -1.80 3.34 -5.49
CA ASP A 59 -1.33 4.07 -4.32
C ASP A 59 -2.31 3.81 -3.17
N LEU A 60 -1.84 3.24 -2.07
CA LEU A 60 -2.66 3.03 -0.87
C LEU A 60 -3.09 4.37 -0.26
N SER A 61 -4.19 4.38 0.49
CA SER A 61 -4.69 5.62 1.09
C SER A 61 -3.62 6.37 1.87
N GLY A 62 -3.58 7.69 1.69
CA GLY A 62 -2.59 8.56 2.31
C GLY A 62 -1.17 8.46 1.75
N GLN A 63 -0.96 7.80 0.62
CA GLN A 63 0.35 7.61 -0.02
C GLN A 63 0.25 7.91 -1.51
N GLY A 64 1.40 8.20 -2.15
CA GLY A 64 1.42 8.52 -3.58
C GLY A 64 0.51 9.69 -3.92
N HIS A 65 -0.40 9.48 -4.86
CA HIS A 65 -1.40 10.45 -5.31
C HIS A 65 -2.81 10.17 -4.81
N SER A 66 -3.01 9.12 -3.98
CA SER A 66 -4.30 8.81 -3.36
C SER A 66 -4.66 9.77 -2.23
N ASP A 67 -5.96 9.93 -1.99
CA ASP A 67 -6.47 10.80 -0.95
C ASP A 67 -6.00 10.38 0.44
N HIS A 68 -5.89 11.36 1.33
CA HIS A 68 -5.70 11.14 2.75
C HIS A 68 -7.05 10.85 3.41
N ARG A 69 -7.05 9.92 4.36
CA ARG A 69 -8.22 9.65 5.19
C ARG A 69 -8.56 10.84 6.07
N SER A 70 -9.82 10.96 6.49
CA SER A 70 -10.28 11.99 7.42
C SER A 70 -9.43 12.05 8.69
N ALA A 71 -9.44 13.18 9.39
CA ALA A 71 -8.54 13.43 10.54
C ALA A 71 -8.75 12.46 11.72
N ASP A 72 -9.93 11.88 11.84
CA ASP A 72 -10.31 10.90 12.88
C ASP A 72 -9.95 9.46 12.50
N ALA A 73 -9.69 9.17 11.20
CA ALA A 73 -9.36 7.83 10.71
C ALA A 73 -7.91 7.42 10.99
N THR A 74 -7.65 6.14 10.85
CA THR A 74 -6.35 5.48 11.01
C THR A 74 -5.81 4.95 9.68
N TYR A 75 -4.61 4.36 9.71
CA TYR A 75 -3.96 3.71 8.58
C TYR A 75 -3.45 2.30 8.99
N HIS A 76 -4.34 1.50 9.59
CA HIS A 76 -4.03 0.10 9.88
C HIS A 76 -4.05 -0.74 8.60
N ILE A 77 -3.49 -1.95 8.66
CA ILE A 77 -3.43 -2.83 7.48
C ILE A 77 -4.80 -3.27 6.95
N TRP A 78 -5.86 -3.19 7.77
CA TRP A 78 -7.24 -3.53 7.38
C TRP A 78 -8.05 -2.32 6.89
N ASP A 79 -7.57 -1.09 7.10
CA ASP A 79 -8.36 0.12 6.81
C ASP A 79 -8.55 0.35 5.30
N ASP A 80 -7.63 -0.12 4.45
CA ASP A 80 -7.76 -0.03 3.00
C ASP A 80 -8.67 -1.13 2.40
N VAL A 81 -8.94 -2.23 3.11
CA VAL A 81 -9.65 -3.40 2.57
C VAL A 81 -11.04 -3.07 2.04
N PRO A 82 -11.91 -2.30 2.74
CA PRO A 82 -13.24 -1.96 2.21
C PRO A 82 -13.16 -1.22 0.87
N GLN A 83 -12.28 -0.24 0.75
CA GLN A 83 -12.13 0.52 -0.50
C GLN A 83 -11.52 -0.34 -1.61
N LEU A 84 -10.57 -1.23 -1.30
CA LEU A 84 -9.99 -2.17 -2.27
C LEU A 84 -11.05 -3.14 -2.80
N LEU A 85 -11.98 -3.61 -1.97
CA LEU A 85 -13.15 -4.39 -2.42
C LEU A 85 -14.01 -3.56 -3.38
N GLY A 86 -14.32 -2.31 -3.05
CA GLY A 86 -15.08 -1.42 -3.93
C GLY A 86 -14.36 -1.11 -5.26
N ILE A 87 -13.03 -1.08 -5.27
CA ILE A 87 -12.24 -0.94 -6.51
C ILE A 87 -12.37 -2.21 -7.37
N VAL A 88 -12.26 -3.39 -6.77
CA VAL A 88 -12.45 -4.67 -7.48
C VAL A 88 -13.86 -4.75 -8.09
N GLU A 89 -14.90 -4.26 -7.38
CA GLU A 89 -16.25 -4.17 -7.92
C GLU A 89 -16.34 -3.21 -9.13
N GLN A 90 -15.67 -2.07 -9.10
CA GLN A 90 -15.67 -1.11 -10.22
C GLN A 90 -14.92 -1.63 -11.45
N LEU A 91 -13.96 -2.54 -11.27
CA LEU A 91 -13.23 -3.19 -12.35
C LEU A 91 -14.05 -4.32 -13.01
N ASP A 92 -15.15 -4.72 -12.39
CA ASP A 92 -16.15 -5.70 -12.88
C ASP A 92 -15.53 -7.04 -13.35
N GLU A 93 -14.49 -7.49 -12.66
CA GLU A 93 -13.81 -8.75 -12.96
C GLU A 93 -14.36 -9.87 -12.08
N GLY A 94 -14.68 -11.02 -12.70
CA GLY A 94 -15.19 -12.19 -11.99
C GLY A 94 -14.18 -12.79 -11.00
N SER A 95 -12.89 -12.69 -11.32
CA SER A 95 -11.80 -13.17 -10.47
C SER A 95 -10.57 -12.27 -10.59
N VAL A 96 -9.82 -12.11 -9.50
CA VAL A 96 -8.68 -11.22 -9.41
C VAL A 96 -7.46 -11.93 -8.82
N ILE A 97 -6.27 -11.57 -9.31
CA ILE A 97 -4.99 -11.91 -8.68
C ILE A 97 -4.64 -10.75 -7.74
N VAL A 98 -4.36 -11.06 -6.49
CA VAL A 98 -3.92 -10.05 -5.52
C VAL A 98 -2.42 -10.17 -5.31
N MET A 99 -1.68 -9.09 -5.54
CA MET A 99 -0.23 -9.02 -5.34
C MET A 99 0.08 -7.95 -4.30
N GLY A 100 0.97 -8.26 -3.35
CA GLY A 100 1.39 -7.29 -2.35
C GLY A 100 2.88 -7.35 -2.05
N HIS A 101 3.49 -6.18 -1.81
CA HIS A 101 4.88 -6.06 -1.38
C HIS A 101 4.94 -5.55 0.06
N SER A 102 5.71 -6.20 0.94
CA SER A 102 5.96 -5.78 2.32
C SER A 102 4.64 -5.50 3.09
N ARG A 103 4.36 -4.23 3.52
CA ARG A 103 3.07 -3.84 4.12
C ARG A 103 1.89 -4.17 3.20
N GLY A 104 2.04 -3.98 1.89
CA GLY A 104 1.04 -4.35 0.90
C GLY A 104 0.76 -5.85 0.86
N ALA A 105 1.74 -6.70 1.20
CA ALA A 105 1.53 -8.15 1.31
C ALA A 105 0.60 -8.49 2.50
N ALA A 106 0.74 -7.80 3.64
CA ALA A 106 -0.18 -7.97 4.76
C ALA A 106 -1.62 -7.56 4.40
N ILE A 107 -1.78 -6.45 3.67
CA ILE A 107 -3.08 -6.00 3.16
C ILE A 107 -3.62 -6.99 2.13
N ALA A 108 -2.77 -7.53 1.24
CA ALA A 108 -3.15 -8.52 0.24
C ALA A 108 -3.71 -9.81 0.85
N VAL A 109 -3.13 -10.29 1.96
CA VAL A 109 -3.66 -11.44 2.71
C VAL A 109 -5.09 -11.15 3.23
N LEU A 110 -5.31 -9.97 3.81
CA LEU A 110 -6.62 -9.58 4.33
C LEU A 110 -7.63 -9.39 3.19
N LEU A 111 -7.21 -8.78 2.08
CA LEU A 111 -8.05 -8.61 0.90
C LEU A 111 -8.42 -9.95 0.27
N ALA A 112 -7.46 -10.89 0.14
CA ALA A 112 -7.72 -12.22 -0.36
C ALA A 112 -8.72 -12.99 0.51
N ALA A 113 -8.60 -12.89 1.85
CA ALA A 113 -9.56 -13.49 2.76
C ALA A 113 -10.98 -12.88 2.61
N ALA A 114 -11.08 -11.58 2.37
CA ALA A 114 -12.37 -10.89 2.16
C ALA A 114 -12.99 -11.19 0.78
N LEU A 115 -12.18 -11.39 -0.26
CA LEU A 115 -12.62 -11.73 -1.62
C LEU A 115 -13.10 -13.20 -1.72
N GLY A 116 -12.57 -14.09 -0.87
CA GLY A 116 -12.89 -15.52 -0.94
C GLY A 116 -12.56 -16.10 -2.32
N ASP A 117 -13.53 -16.79 -2.93
CA ASP A 117 -13.36 -17.47 -4.23
C ASP A 117 -13.08 -16.50 -5.40
N ARG A 118 -13.31 -15.21 -5.24
CA ARG A 118 -12.95 -14.20 -6.24
C ARG A 118 -11.44 -13.93 -6.28
N CYS A 119 -10.69 -14.29 -5.26
CA CYS A 119 -9.23 -14.25 -5.30
C CYS A 119 -8.69 -15.54 -5.93
N SER A 120 -8.27 -15.50 -7.19
CA SER A 120 -7.75 -16.68 -7.89
C SER A 120 -6.32 -17.05 -7.47
N HIS A 121 -5.48 -16.06 -7.23
CA HIS A 121 -4.08 -16.24 -6.80
C HIS A 121 -3.68 -15.10 -5.87
N LEU A 122 -2.81 -15.43 -4.90
CA LEU A 122 -2.19 -14.47 -3.99
C LEU A 122 -0.67 -14.49 -4.19
N VAL A 123 -0.07 -13.32 -4.44
CA VAL A 123 1.37 -13.17 -4.64
C VAL A 123 1.92 -12.24 -3.56
N LEU A 124 2.83 -12.75 -2.74
CA LEU A 124 3.43 -12.03 -1.62
C LEU A 124 4.92 -11.80 -1.89
N LEU A 125 5.32 -10.54 -2.03
CA LEU A 125 6.68 -10.13 -2.33
C LEU A 125 7.31 -9.53 -1.06
N ASP A 126 8.35 -10.19 -0.54
CA ASP A 126 9.11 -9.73 0.63
C ASP A 126 8.20 -9.30 1.80
N GLY A 127 7.17 -10.09 2.08
CA GLY A 127 6.22 -9.77 3.14
C GLY A 127 5.12 -10.82 3.31
N MET A 128 4.59 -10.84 4.52
CA MET A 128 3.45 -11.65 4.95
C MET A 128 2.61 -10.83 5.94
N LEU A 129 1.69 -11.45 6.68
CA LEU A 129 1.10 -10.80 7.85
C LEU A 129 2.22 -10.41 8.84
N PRO A 130 2.02 -9.31 9.60
CA PRO A 130 3.06 -8.80 10.49
C PRO A 130 3.45 -9.83 11.55
N ILE A 131 4.65 -9.66 12.12
CA ILE A 131 5.10 -10.46 13.27
C ILE A 131 4.05 -10.39 14.37
N PRO A 132 3.63 -11.54 14.92
CA PRO A 132 2.60 -11.58 15.95
C PRO A 132 3.01 -10.80 17.19
N ALA A 133 2.05 -10.14 17.81
CA ALA A 133 2.24 -9.48 19.10
C ALA A 133 1.82 -10.40 20.25
N GLU A 134 2.55 -10.29 21.36
CA GLU A 134 2.17 -10.92 22.61
C GLU A 134 0.92 -10.23 23.18
N GLU A 135 -0.06 -10.99 23.64
CA GLU A 135 -1.32 -10.48 24.20
C GLU A 135 -1.07 -9.57 25.41
N THR A 136 -0.09 -9.90 26.23
CA THR A 136 0.31 -9.12 27.40
C THR A 136 0.88 -7.74 27.05
N ALA A 137 1.33 -7.52 25.83
CA ALA A 137 1.82 -6.23 25.35
C ALA A 137 0.70 -5.27 24.90
N ALA A 138 -0.54 -5.75 24.77
CA ALA A 138 -1.66 -4.97 24.24
C ALA A 138 -1.92 -3.64 24.98
N PRO A 139 -1.91 -3.56 26.34
CA PRO A 139 -2.11 -2.30 27.03
C PRO A 139 -1.03 -1.25 26.72
N GLN A 140 0.25 -1.66 26.65
CA GLN A 140 1.35 -0.78 26.32
C GLN A 140 1.28 -0.33 24.86
N GLN A 141 0.94 -1.24 23.94
CA GLN A 141 0.75 -0.96 22.53
C GLN A 141 -0.35 0.10 22.33
N PHE A 142 -1.47 -0.06 23.01
CA PHE A 142 -2.58 0.89 22.95
C PHE A 142 -2.16 2.28 23.43
N VAL A 143 -1.49 2.39 24.58
CA VAL A 143 -0.98 3.65 25.13
C VAL A 143 0.01 4.32 24.16
N GLN A 144 0.92 3.54 23.58
CA GLN A 144 1.89 4.07 22.62
C GLN A 144 1.19 4.62 21.38
N ALA A 145 0.19 3.91 20.85
CA ALA A 145 -0.59 4.38 19.70
C ALA A 145 -1.31 5.72 19.98
N GLN A 146 -1.85 5.92 21.21
CA GLN A 146 -2.48 7.19 21.57
C GLN A 146 -1.44 8.34 21.65
N ARG A 147 -0.25 8.07 22.19
CA ARG A 147 0.85 9.04 22.23
C ARG A 147 1.32 9.43 20.82
N ASP A 148 1.48 8.45 19.94
CA ASP A 148 1.86 8.68 18.55
C ASP A 148 0.80 9.49 17.80
N ARG A 149 -0.48 9.20 18.05
CA ARG A 149 -1.61 9.95 17.47
C ARG A 149 -1.59 11.42 17.92
N GLU A 150 -1.35 11.69 19.18
CA GLU A 150 -1.23 13.07 19.68
C GLU A 150 -0.01 13.78 19.07
N ALA A 151 1.15 13.12 19.05
CA ALA A 151 2.36 13.66 18.45
C ALA A 151 2.20 13.95 16.95
N ALA A 152 1.41 13.16 16.23
CA ALA A 152 1.18 13.34 14.81
C ALA A 152 0.33 14.55 14.47
N ARG A 153 -0.50 15.06 15.41
CA ARG A 153 -1.32 16.26 15.19
C ARG A 153 -0.50 17.51 14.88
N THR A 154 0.70 17.60 15.43
CA THR A 154 1.62 18.74 15.24
C THR A 154 2.78 18.42 14.32
N ARG A 155 2.88 17.16 13.85
CA ARG A 155 3.98 16.73 12.99
C ARG A 155 3.85 17.39 11.61
N ARG A 156 4.88 18.16 11.23
CA ARG A 156 5.00 18.72 9.89
C ARG A 156 5.51 17.68 8.92
N ARG A 157 5.08 17.77 7.65
CA ARG A 157 5.65 16.97 6.57
C ARG A 157 7.12 17.33 6.38
N ARG A 158 7.90 16.33 5.99
CA ARG A 158 9.29 16.54 5.66
C ARG A 158 9.40 17.30 4.34
N HIS A 159 10.17 18.37 4.37
CA HIS A 159 10.46 19.21 3.23
C HIS A 159 11.85 18.91 2.67
N PHE A 160 12.01 19.05 1.36
CA PHE A 160 13.27 18.90 0.63
C PHE A 160 13.46 20.10 -0.31
N THR A 161 14.66 20.61 -0.42
CA THR A 161 14.99 21.70 -1.36
C THR A 161 14.93 21.22 -2.80
N ASP A 162 15.24 19.94 -3.04
CA ASP A 162 15.26 19.31 -4.35
C ASP A 162 15.00 17.80 -4.26
N VAL A 163 14.83 17.17 -5.43
CA VAL A 163 14.61 15.72 -5.55
C VAL A 163 15.83 14.92 -5.09
N ALA A 164 17.06 15.46 -5.26
CA ALA A 164 18.27 14.80 -4.82
C ALA A 164 18.31 14.62 -3.31
N GLY A 165 17.83 15.60 -2.55
CA GLY A 165 17.68 15.51 -1.09
C GLY A 165 16.75 14.37 -0.65
N PHE A 166 15.64 14.16 -1.37
CA PHE A 166 14.76 13.00 -1.13
C PHE A 166 15.48 11.69 -1.45
N ILE A 167 16.12 11.57 -2.63
CA ILE A 167 16.84 10.36 -3.04
C ILE A 167 17.90 10.00 -2.01
N ASN A 168 18.73 10.96 -1.60
CA ASN A 168 19.76 10.76 -0.58
C ASN A 168 19.17 10.30 0.77
N ALA A 169 18.02 10.81 1.15
CA ALA A 169 17.33 10.38 2.36
C ALA A 169 16.84 8.93 2.28
N ARG A 170 16.33 8.50 1.12
CA ARG A 170 15.90 7.09 0.89
C ARG A 170 17.11 6.15 0.85
N VAL A 171 18.20 6.56 0.21
CA VAL A 171 19.46 5.77 0.18
C VAL A 171 20.00 5.53 1.60
N LYS A 172 19.96 6.53 2.49
CA LYS A 172 20.32 6.37 3.91
C LYS A 172 19.43 5.38 4.66
N LEU A 173 18.22 5.10 4.16
CA LEU A 173 17.31 4.10 4.69
C LEU A 173 17.45 2.72 4.03
N GLY A 174 18.48 2.52 3.19
CA GLY A 174 18.78 1.24 2.56
C GLY A 174 18.24 1.04 1.15
N PHE A 175 17.56 2.04 0.56
CA PHE A 175 17.12 1.96 -0.83
C PHE A 175 18.29 2.11 -1.79
N SER A 176 18.22 1.45 -2.95
CA SER A 176 19.11 1.79 -4.06
C SER A 176 18.78 3.20 -4.58
N GLU A 177 19.76 3.89 -5.15
CA GLU A 177 19.52 5.20 -5.75
C GLU A 177 18.49 5.11 -6.89
N SER A 178 18.55 4.04 -7.70
CA SER A 178 17.60 3.80 -8.80
C SER A 178 16.17 3.64 -8.28
N SER A 179 15.95 2.86 -7.23
CA SER A 179 14.63 2.69 -6.61
C SER A 179 14.12 3.99 -6.01
N ALA A 180 14.99 4.74 -5.28
CA ALA A 180 14.60 6.02 -4.71
C ALA A 180 14.21 7.05 -5.79
N ARG A 181 14.94 7.10 -6.91
CA ARG A 181 14.65 7.95 -8.06
C ARG A 181 13.34 7.57 -8.74
N LEU A 182 13.08 6.26 -8.88
CA LEU A 182 11.86 5.71 -9.47
C LEU A 182 10.61 6.14 -8.69
N LEU A 183 10.66 6.10 -7.37
CA LEU A 183 9.52 6.43 -6.50
C LEU A 183 9.27 7.95 -6.36
N ALA A 184 10.29 8.78 -6.62
CA ALA A 184 10.24 10.23 -6.36
C ALA A 184 9.05 10.97 -7.00
N PRO A 185 8.65 10.69 -8.28
CA PRO A 185 7.55 11.44 -8.92
C PRO A 185 6.21 11.37 -8.19
N ARG A 186 5.94 10.26 -7.48
CA ARG A 186 4.69 10.08 -6.73
C ARG A 186 4.86 10.27 -5.21
N ALA A 187 6.12 10.34 -4.74
CA ALA A 187 6.42 10.55 -3.33
C ALA A 187 6.55 12.04 -2.96
N LEU A 188 6.70 12.91 -3.95
CA LEU A 188 6.96 14.33 -3.77
C LEU A 188 5.91 15.19 -4.48
N ARG A 189 5.53 16.29 -3.85
CA ARG A 189 4.76 17.36 -4.49
C ARG A 189 5.47 18.70 -4.31
N PRO A 190 5.35 19.64 -5.26
CA PRO A 190 5.88 20.99 -5.12
C PRO A 190 5.32 21.67 -3.85
N HIS A 191 6.19 22.36 -3.13
CA HIS A 191 5.82 23.14 -1.94
C HIS A 191 6.84 24.25 -1.72
N ASP A 192 6.38 25.49 -1.70
CA ASP A 192 7.21 26.70 -1.57
C ASP A 192 8.41 26.67 -2.55
N ASN A 193 9.64 26.71 -2.02
CA ASN A 193 10.88 26.69 -2.80
C ASN A 193 11.47 25.26 -2.88
N GLY A 194 10.65 24.23 -2.90
CA GLY A 194 11.12 22.85 -2.96
C GLY A 194 9.99 21.85 -3.06
N PHE A 195 10.09 20.78 -2.29
CA PHE A 195 9.16 19.65 -2.33
C PHE A 195 8.82 19.20 -0.92
N GLU A 196 7.60 18.73 -0.72
CA GLU A 196 7.22 17.98 0.47
C GLU A 196 6.76 16.56 0.12
N LEU A 197 6.80 15.66 1.11
CA LEU A 197 6.30 14.31 0.94
C LEU A 197 4.77 14.31 0.75
N THR A 198 4.30 13.50 -0.19
CA THR A 198 2.85 13.32 -0.44
C THR A 198 2.18 12.54 0.68
N HIS A 199 2.88 11.60 1.31
CA HIS A 199 2.28 10.71 2.29
C HIS A 199 1.79 11.43 3.55
N ASP A 200 0.73 10.91 4.14
CA ASP A 200 0.19 11.41 5.41
C ASP A 200 1.15 11.08 6.57
N PRO A 201 1.56 12.08 7.39
CA PRO A 201 2.42 11.84 8.54
C PRO A 201 1.86 10.84 9.55
N ARG A 202 0.54 10.62 9.58
CA ARG A 202 -0.15 9.64 10.43
C ARG A 202 0.18 8.18 10.09
N LEU A 203 0.69 7.90 8.90
CA LEU A 203 1.21 6.58 8.52
C LEU A 203 2.39 6.11 9.40
N ASN A 204 3.04 7.02 10.11
CA ASN A 204 4.11 6.71 11.06
C ASN A 204 3.61 6.39 12.47
N GLN A 205 2.30 6.33 12.70
CA GLN A 205 1.74 5.99 14.01
C GLN A 205 1.77 4.47 14.22
N ALA A 206 2.02 4.06 15.46
CA ALA A 206 1.85 2.66 15.84
C ALA A 206 0.37 2.24 15.76
N SER A 207 0.12 1.01 15.33
CA SER A 207 -1.22 0.43 15.40
C SER A 207 -1.65 0.25 16.85
N ALA A 208 -2.88 0.67 17.19
CA ALA A 208 -3.42 0.52 18.53
C ALA A 208 -3.64 -0.96 18.93
N VAL A 209 -3.92 -1.79 17.93
CA VAL A 209 -4.06 -3.24 18.07
C VAL A 209 -3.15 -3.92 17.06
N LYS A 210 -2.50 -5.00 17.46
CA LYS A 210 -1.70 -5.87 16.59
C LYS A 210 -2.29 -7.28 16.59
N LEU A 211 -2.07 -8.02 15.51
CA LEU A 211 -2.52 -9.41 15.39
C LEU A 211 -1.70 -10.32 16.32
N THR A 212 -2.37 -11.22 17.02
CA THR A 212 -1.72 -12.29 17.78
C THR A 212 -1.39 -13.48 16.88
N ALA A 213 -0.57 -14.42 17.36
CA ALA A 213 -0.22 -15.63 16.60
C ALA A 213 -1.46 -16.44 16.21
N GLY A 214 -2.45 -16.55 17.09
CA GLY A 214 -3.71 -17.24 16.81
C GLY A 214 -4.53 -16.57 15.72
N MET A 215 -4.61 -15.23 15.70
CA MET A 215 -5.29 -14.48 14.64
C MET A 215 -4.61 -14.66 13.29
N ILE A 216 -3.28 -14.57 13.25
CA ILE A 216 -2.49 -14.78 12.04
C ILE A 216 -2.69 -16.19 11.49
N ALA A 217 -2.62 -17.21 12.35
CA ALA A 217 -2.86 -18.60 11.96
C ALA A 217 -4.28 -18.80 11.39
N ALA A 218 -5.29 -18.16 12.00
CA ALA A 218 -6.67 -18.22 11.52
C ALA A 218 -6.84 -17.59 10.14
N PHE A 219 -6.21 -16.42 9.87
CA PHE A 219 -6.23 -15.83 8.54
C PHE A 219 -5.60 -16.76 7.50
N TYR A 220 -4.41 -17.32 7.76
CA TYR A 220 -3.79 -18.24 6.81
C TYR A 220 -4.62 -19.51 6.59
N ALA A 221 -5.22 -20.06 7.63
CA ALA A 221 -6.09 -21.24 7.53
C ALA A 221 -7.38 -20.98 6.73
N SER A 222 -7.85 -19.73 6.67
CA SER A 222 -9.03 -19.34 5.89
C SER A 222 -8.76 -19.17 4.39
N LEU A 223 -7.49 -19.09 3.97
CA LEU A 223 -7.13 -18.90 2.57
C LEU A 223 -7.19 -20.26 1.82
N SER A 224 -8.10 -20.37 0.86
CA SER A 224 -8.18 -21.49 -0.09
C SER A 224 -7.41 -21.22 -1.38
N VAL A 225 -6.84 -20.03 -1.52
CA VAL A 225 -6.21 -19.51 -2.73
C VAL A 225 -4.78 -20.04 -2.93
N LYS A 226 -4.39 -20.28 -4.20
CA LYS A 226 -2.99 -20.60 -4.54
C LYS A 226 -2.11 -19.39 -4.22
N THR A 227 -1.12 -19.62 -3.35
CA THR A 227 -0.24 -18.55 -2.87
C THR A 227 1.20 -18.78 -3.33
N LEU A 228 1.81 -17.73 -3.90
CA LEU A 228 3.24 -17.61 -4.17
C LEU A 228 3.84 -16.65 -3.14
N VAL A 229 4.94 -17.07 -2.49
CA VAL A 229 5.67 -16.27 -1.50
C VAL A 229 7.11 -16.08 -1.96
#